data_76983781c319999a8c1db25760e9f75e
#
_entry.id   76983781c319999a8c1db25760e9f75e
#
_cell.length_a   1.000
_cell.length_b   1.000
_cell.length_c   1.000
_cell.angle_alpha   90.00
_cell.angle_beta   90.00
_cell.angle_gamma   90.00
#
_symmetry.space_group_name_H-M   'P 1'
#
loop_
_entity.id
_entity.type
_entity.pdbx_description
1 polymer ?
#
loop_
_entity_poly.entity_id
_entity_poly.type
_entity_poly.pdbx_seq_one_letter_code
_entity_poly.pdbx_strand_id
1 'polypeptide(L)'
;MADLPHPLAAFIVTEIRRARGASGMTQDAFGRGAGFSASHVSAVESETRALTLDFIKGADRAFKNGGLFERMVGKLGAPSWFLPWLDAERTATQLRCFQPSLVPGLLQTESYGRAVIRCNDTLSDDEVERRLAHRMDRQETLTKATAPHFVAVIAEAVLRRARADFRDIMAGQIKQLTTLAERPNINIHLLPDEVSMHVGLTGPFSLARLPDHKWVAEMENQLGGVVIDRDDDVDTLMSRWEMVRSEALPRQQSLDLMKEVVTSWT
;
A
#
# COMPACT_ATOMS: atom_id res chain seq x y z
N MET A 1 11.11 20.28 -5.23
CA MET A 1 11.03 19.56 -6.51
C MET A 1 9.77 18.72 -6.45
N ALA A 2 8.88 18.83 -7.42
CA ALA A 2 7.62 18.11 -7.39
C ALA A 2 7.88 16.60 -7.44
N ASP A 3 7.14 15.83 -6.61
CA ASP A 3 7.11 14.38 -6.68
C ASP A 3 6.75 13.98 -8.11
N LEU A 4 7.46 12.98 -8.66
CA LEU A 4 7.09 12.42 -9.96
C LEU A 4 5.72 11.75 -9.80
N PRO A 5 4.70 12.17 -10.56
CA PRO A 5 3.35 11.66 -10.38
C PRO A 5 3.28 10.17 -10.74
N HIS A 6 2.40 9.45 -10.07
CA HIS A 6 2.08 8.06 -10.43
C HIS A 6 1.62 8.04 -11.89
N PRO A 7 2.20 7.19 -12.79
CA PRO A 7 1.86 7.17 -14.21
C PRO A 7 0.37 7.10 -14.47
N LEU A 8 -0.36 6.43 -13.59
CA LEU A 8 -1.80 6.32 -13.66
C LEU A 8 -2.53 7.55 -13.14
N ALA A 9 -2.11 8.10 -11.99
CA ALA A 9 -2.66 9.36 -11.50
C ALA A 9 -2.39 10.48 -12.52
N ALA A 10 -1.16 10.56 -13.06
CA ALA A 10 -0.81 11.47 -14.14
C ALA A 10 -1.65 11.24 -15.40
N PHE A 11 -1.91 9.99 -15.78
CA PHE A 11 -2.79 9.67 -16.89
C PHE A 11 -4.21 10.18 -16.64
N ILE A 12 -4.80 9.90 -15.47
CA ILE A 12 -6.16 10.37 -15.14
C ILE A 12 -6.22 11.89 -15.05
N VAL A 13 -5.23 12.56 -14.45
CA VAL A 13 -5.11 14.02 -14.43
C VAL A 13 -5.07 14.56 -15.86
N THR A 14 -4.26 13.94 -16.73
CA THR A 14 -4.16 14.32 -18.13
C THR A 14 -5.49 14.17 -18.85
N GLU A 15 -6.23 13.08 -18.63
CA GLU A 15 -7.54 12.86 -19.26
C GLU A 15 -8.62 13.82 -18.71
N ILE A 16 -8.61 14.12 -17.39
CA ILE A 16 -9.47 15.15 -16.78
C ILE A 16 -9.17 16.52 -17.42
N ARG A 17 -7.89 16.89 -17.51
CA ARG A 17 -7.46 18.16 -18.13
C ARG A 17 -7.86 18.23 -19.60
N ARG A 18 -7.71 17.13 -20.36
CA ARG A 18 -8.12 17.04 -21.76
C ARG A 18 -9.64 17.18 -21.90
N ALA A 19 -10.42 16.48 -21.07
CA ALA A 19 -11.89 16.59 -21.05
C ALA A 19 -12.35 18.01 -20.71
N ARG A 20 -11.69 18.69 -19.75
CA ARG A 20 -11.99 20.09 -19.40
C ARG A 20 -11.72 21.00 -20.61
N GLY A 21 -10.56 20.84 -21.27
CA GLY A 21 -10.22 21.62 -22.48
C GLY A 21 -11.22 21.39 -23.61
N ALA A 22 -11.60 20.14 -23.87
CA ALA A 22 -12.58 19.77 -24.88
C ALA A 22 -13.97 20.33 -24.60
N SER A 23 -14.33 20.47 -23.31
CA SER A 23 -15.60 21.07 -22.87
C SER A 23 -15.58 22.61 -22.84
N GLY A 24 -14.45 23.24 -23.18
CA GLY A 24 -14.30 24.71 -23.14
C GLY A 24 -14.36 25.30 -21.72
N MET A 25 -14.25 24.51 -20.67
CA MET A 25 -14.35 24.96 -19.29
C MET A 25 -13.04 25.60 -18.81
N THR A 26 -13.13 26.76 -18.16
CA THR A 26 -12.01 27.30 -17.37
C THR A 26 -11.80 26.47 -16.10
N GLN A 27 -10.63 26.55 -15.47
CA GLN A 27 -10.39 25.89 -14.17
C GLN A 27 -11.38 26.33 -13.09
N ASP A 28 -11.81 27.57 -13.13
CA ASP A 28 -12.82 28.13 -12.22
C ASP A 28 -14.22 27.54 -12.48
N ALA A 29 -14.66 27.48 -13.74
CA ALA A 29 -15.95 26.88 -14.11
C ALA A 29 -16.01 25.38 -13.77
N PHE A 30 -14.93 24.65 -14.05
CA PHE A 30 -14.78 23.24 -13.70
C PHE A 30 -14.78 23.07 -12.18
N GLY A 31 -13.98 23.87 -11.46
CA GLY A 31 -13.89 23.82 -10.00
C GLY A 31 -15.24 24.01 -9.32
N ARG A 32 -16.05 24.98 -9.74
CA ARG A 32 -17.44 25.14 -9.24
C ARG A 32 -18.29 23.87 -9.46
N GLY A 33 -18.22 23.28 -10.64
CA GLY A 33 -18.95 22.04 -10.95
C GLY A 33 -18.45 20.81 -10.17
N ALA A 34 -17.18 20.78 -9.88
CA ALA A 34 -16.51 19.68 -9.17
C ALA A 34 -16.55 19.83 -7.63
N GLY A 35 -16.81 21.04 -7.11
CA GLY A 35 -16.80 21.35 -5.67
C GLY A 35 -15.42 21.76 -5.14
N PHE A 36 -14.56 22.35 -5.99
CA PHE A 36 -13.20 22.77 -5.66
C PHE A 36 -12.91 24.21 -6.11
N SER A 37 -11.94 24.86 -5.49
CA SER A 37 -11.46 26.17 -5.95
C SER A 37 -10.61 26.04 -7.22
N ALA A 38 -10.54 27.13 -8.02
CA ALA A 38 -9.68 27.18 -9.21
C ALA A 38 -8.20 26.90 -8.88
N SER A 39 -7.71 27.38 -7.73
CA SER A 39 -6.34 27.11 -7.27
C SER A 39 -6.11 25.62 -6.95
N HIS A 40 -7.11 24.95 -6.37
CA HIS A 40 -7.04 23.49 -6.16
C HIS A 40 -7.00 22.74 -7.49
N VAL A 41 -7.86 23.10 -8.44
CA VAL A 41 -7.86 22.50 -9.79
C VAL A 41 -6.51 22.68 -10.46
N SER A 42 -5.97 23.91 -10.43
CA SER A 42 -4.65 24.21 -10.98
C SER A 42 -3.53 23.37 -10.35
N ALA A 43 -3.56 23.22 -9.02
CA ALA A 43 -2.56 22.42 -8.30
C ALA A 43 -2.64 20.93 -8.65
N VAL A 44 -3.85 20.36 -8.83
CA VAL A 44 -4.00 18.96 -9.29
C VAL A 44 -3.58 18.82 -10.75
N GLU A 45 -3.98 19.74 -11.64
CA GLU A 45 -3.62 19.69 -13.07
C GLU A 45 -2.13 19.93 -13.34
N SER A 46 -1.43 20.63 -12.44
CA SER A 46 0.04 20.81 -12.48
C SER A 46 0.79 19.76 -11.68
N GLU A 47 0.05 18.79 -11.10
CA GLU A 47 0.62 17.68 -10.33
C GLU A 47 1.39 18.12 -9.07
N THR A 48 1.19 19.37 -8.62
CA THR A 48 1.72 19.89 -7.35
C THR A 48 0.84 19.49 -6.16
N ARG A 49 -0.31 18.88 -6.42
CA ARG A 49 -1.23 18.32 -5.45
C ARG A 49 -1.71 16.95 -5.91
N ALA A 50 -1.74 15.99 -4.99
CA ALA A 50 -2.19 14.62 -5.28
C ALA A 50 -3.63 14.55 -5.78
N LEU A 51 -3.89 13.66 -6.74
CA LEU A 51 -5.22 13.32 -7.22
C LEU A 51 -5.95 12.53 -6.12
N THR A 52 -7.13 13.02 -5.69
CA THR A 52 -7.96 12.35 -4.67
C THR A 52 -9.23 11.78 -5.29
N LEU A 53 -9.84 10.78 -4.61
CA LEU A 53 -11.13 10.23 -5.03
C LEU A 53 -12.23 11.29 -5.08
N ASP A 54 -12.23 12.23 -4.12
CA ASP A 54 -13.21 13.32 -4.10
C ASP A 54 -13.06 14.23 -5.32
N PHE A 55 -11.81 14.47 -5.78
CA PHE A 55 -11.57 15.23 -6.99
C PHE A 55 -12.04 14.46 -8.23
N ILE A 56 -11.81 13.16 -8.30
CA ILE A 56 -12.28 12.28 -9.38
C ILE A 56 -13.82 12.29 -9.46
N LYS A 57 -14.50 12.08 -8.31
CA LYS A 57 -15.96 12.17 -8.21
C LYS A 57 -16.48 13.58 -8.57
N GLY A 58 -15.73 14.59 -8.18
CA GLY A 58 -15.99 15.98 -8.55
C GLY A 58 -15.91 16.19 -10.07
N ALA A 59 -14.88 15.67 -10.70
CA ALA A 59 -14.70 15.71 -12.16
C ALA A 59 -15.86 15.03 -12.88
N ASP A 60 -16.25 13.84 -12.45
CA ASP A 60 -17.38 13.12 -13.03
C ASP A 60 -18.71 13.90 -12.90
N ARG A 61 -18.93 14.59 -11.77
CA ARG A 61 -20.07 15.49 -11.59
C ARG A 61 -20.02 16.67 -12.54
N ALA A 62 -18.86 17.34 -12.65
CA ALA A 62 -18.68 18.52 -13.50
C ALA A 62 -18.93 18.21 -14.98
N PHE A 63 -18.45 17.05 -15.45
CA PHE A 63 -18.62 16.61 -16.84
C PHE A 63 -19.96 15.88 -17.10
N LYS A 64 -20.69 15.49 -16.06
CA LYS A 64 -21.91 14.66 -16.16
C LYS A 64 -21.69 13.39 -16.99
N ASN A 65 -20.53 12.75 -16.85
CA ASN A 65 -20.09 11.62 -17.64
C ASN A 65 -20.44 10.23 -17.06
N GLY A 66 -21.33 10.22 -16.04
CA GLY A 66 -21.84 9.00 -15.42
C GLY A 66 -20.79 8.21 -14.62
N GLY A 67 -19.78 8.86 -14.04
CA GLY A 67 -18.76 8.21 -13.21
C GLY A 67 -17.64 7.56 -14.03
N LEU A 68 -17.30 8.12 -15.19
CA LEU A 68 -16.29 7.57 -16.10
C LEU A 68 -14.92 7.46 -15.41
N PHE A 69 -14.45 8.55 -14.80
CA PHE A 69 -13.13 8.58 -14.16
C PHE A 69 -13.09 7.71 -12.91
N GLU A 70 -14.17 7.66 -12.12
CA GLU A 70 -14.30 6.74 -10.99
C GLU A 70 -14.22 5.27 -11.44
N ARG A 71 -14.92 4.90 -12.54
CA ARG A 71 -14.81 3.55 -13.12
C ARG A 71 -13.44 3.25 -13.70
N MET A 72 -12.75 4.23 -14.28
CA MET A 72 -11.38 4.04 -14.75
C MET A 72 -10.46 3.66 -13.58
N VAL A 73 -10.55 4.39 -12.46
CA VAL A 73 -9.80 4.06 -11.23
C VAL A 73 -10.19 2.70 -10.68
N GLY A 74 -11.49 2.42 -10.60
CA GLY A 74 -12.00 1.12 -10.11
C GLY A 74 -11.54 -0.09 -10.92
N LYS A 75 -11.30 0.07 -12.24
CA LYS A 75 -10.77 -1.00 -13.09
C LYS A 75 -9.31 -1.36 -12.82
N LEU A 76 -8.61 -0.54 -12.06
CA LEU A 76 -7.18 -0.70 -11.78
C LEU A 76 -6.90 -1.52 -10.52
N GLY A 77 -7.96 -1.99 -9.83
CA GLY A 77 -7.84 -2.94 -8.73
C GLY A 77 -7.28 -2.37 -7.42
N ALA A 78 -6.91 -1.07 -7.39
CA ALA A 78 -6.44 -0.39 -6.18
C ALA A 78 -7.41 0.72 -5.75
N PRO A 79 -7.64 0.91 -4.43
CA PRO A 79 -8.37 2.07 -3.93
C PRO A 79 -7.64 3.37 -4.33
N SER A 80 -8.39 4.43 -4.62
CA SER A 80 -7.80 5.70 -5.09
C SER A 80 -6.87 6.38 -4.07
N TRP A 81 -7.12 6.22 -2.76
CA TRP A 81 -6.25 6.74 -1.71
C TRP A 81 -4.87 6.07 -1.72
N PHE A 82 -4.80 4.86 -2.27
CA PHE A 82 -3.58 4.05 -2.33
C PHE A 82 -2.71 4.36 -3.57
N LEU A 83 -3.24 5.07 -4.56
CA LEU A 83 -2.50 5.38 -5.80
C LEU A 83 -1.18 6.15 -5.55
N PRO A 84 -1.14 7.20 -4.70
CA PRO A 84 0.12 7.87 -4.40
C PRO A 84 1.14 6.94 -3.73
N TRP A 85 0.68 5.99 -2.89
CA TRP A 85 1.53 4.99 -2.29
C TRP A 85 2.12 4.02 -3.31
N LEU A 86 1.34 3.57 -4.30
CA LEU A 86 1.82 2.66 -5.33
C LEU A 86 3.00 3.22 -6.12
N ASP A 87 3.00 4.53 -6.37
CA ASP A 87 4.12 5.19 -7.03
C ASP A 87 5.35 5.27 -6.13
N ALA A 88 5.15 5.67 -4.88
CA ALA A 88 6.20 5.68 -3.87
C ALA A 88 6.81 4.29 -3.69
N GLU A 89 5.98 3.24 -3.54
CA GLU A 89 6.41 1.85 -3.39
C GLU A 89 7.22 1.38 -4.61
N ARG A 90 6.76 1.72 -5.82
CA ARG A 90 7.41 1.30 -7.06
C ARG A 90 8.74 1.99 -7.30
N THR A 91 8.89 3.25 -6.90
CA THR A 91 10.10 4.05 -7.13
C THR A 91 11.06 4.05 -5.96
N ALA A 92 10.63 3.54 -4.81
CA ALA A 92 11.41 3.53 -3.58
C ALA A 92 12.79 2.90 -3.74
N THR A 93 13.75 3.46 -3.02
CA THR A 93 15.10 2.88 -2.80
C THR A 93 15.16 2.05 -1.52
N GLN A 94 14.29 2.35 -0.56
CA GLN A 94 14.10 1.59 0.67
C GLN A 94 12.61 1.51 1.00
N LEU A 95 12.18 0.35 1.50
CA LEU A 95 10.84 0.14 2.02
C LEU A 95 10.93 -0.43 3.43
N ARG A 96 10.10 0.06 4.34
CA ARG A 96 9.93 -0.45 5.70
C ARG A 96 8.45 -0.71 5.93
N CYS A 97 8.11 -1.84 6.52
CA CYS A 97 6.72 -2.23 6.73
C CYS A 97 6.55 -2.89 8.08
N PHE A 98 5.67 -2.36 8.90
CA PHE A 98 5.24 -2.99 10.16
C PHE A 98 3.82 -3.53 10.01
N GLN A 99 3.65 -4.82 10.33
CA GLN A 99 2.36 -5.50 10.22
C GLN A 99 2.05 -6.31 11.48
N PRO A 100 1.13 -5.82 12.33
CA PRO A 100 0.73 -6.53 13.56
C PRO A 100 -0.34 -7.60 13.32
N SER A 101 -1.04 -7.59 12.17
CA SER A 101 -2.26 -8.37 11.96
C SER A 101 -2.24 -9.30 10.76
N LEU A 102 -1.47 -8.97 9.71
CA LEU A 102 -1.42 -9.70 8.45
C LEU A 102 0.03 -9.84 7.97
N VAL A 103 0.30 -10.75 7.06
CA VAL A 103 1.54 -10.74 6.28
C VAL A 103 1.52 -9.53 5.33
N PRO A 104 2.62 -8.75 5.20
CA PRO A 104 2.70 -7.65 4.24
C PRO A 104 2.30 -8.07 2.82
N GLY A 105 1.52 -7.26 2.12
CA GLY A 105 1.02 -7.57 0.77
C GLY A 105 2.09 -7.96 -0.23
N LEU A 106 3.28 -7.33 -0.15
CA LEU A 106 4.43 -7.63 -1.00
C LEU A 106 5.06 -9.02 -0.74
N LEU A 107 4.73 -9.68 0.37
CA LEU A 107 5.26 -10.99 0.76
C LEU A 107 4.22 -12.11 0.71
N GLN A 108 2.95 -11.80 0.36
CA GLN A 108 1.87 -12.78 0.39
C GLN A 108 1.98 -13.79 -0.76
N THR A 109 1.60 -15.03 -0.46
CA THR A 109 1.24 -15.99 -1.52
C THR A 109 -0.11 -15.62 -2.13
N GLU A 110 -0.38 -16.11 -3.33
CA GLU A 110 -1.68 -15.91 -3.98
C GLU A 110 -2.82 -16.47 -3.12
N SER A 111 -2.66 -17.66 -2.55
CA SER A 111 -3.67 -18.30 -1.68
C SER A 111 -3.94 -17.49 -0.41
N TYR A 112 -2.90 -16.97 0.24
CA TYR A 112 -3.05 -16.11 1.42
C TYR A 112 -3.69 -14.77 1.05
N GLY A 113 -3.22 -14.14 -0.02
CA GLY A 113 -3.78 -12.88 -0.52
C GLY A 113 -5.27 -12.99 -0.87
N ARG A 114 -5.67 -14.08 -1.57
CA ARG A 114 -7.07 -14.36 -1.88
C ARG A 114 -7.91 -14.54 -0.62
N ALA A 115 -7.43 -15.29 0.36
CA ALA A 115 -8.12 -15.50 1.61
C ALA A 115 -8.31 -14.19 2.39
N VAL A 116 -7.28 -13.32 2.44
CA VAL A 116 -7.38 -12.00 3.09
C VAL A 116 -8.41 -11.11 2.37
N ILE A 117 -8.40 -11.06 1.03
CA ILE A 117 -9.35 -10.24 0.26
C ILE A 117 -10.78 -10.75 0.47
N ARG A 118 -10.98 -12.07 0.52
CA ARG A 118 -12.29 -12.69 0.76
C ARG A 118 -12.84 -12.53 2.19
N CYS A 119 -12.03 -12.05 3.14
CA CYS A 119 -12.56 -11.64 4.46
C CYS A 119 -13.59 -10.49 4.33
N ASN A 120 -13.58 -9.76 3.21
CA ASN A 120 -14.65 -8.83 2.86
C ASN A 120 -15.69 -9.56 2.01
N ASP A 121 -16.75 -10.04 2.65
CA ASP A 121 -17.85 -10.81 2.05
C ASP A 121 -18.76 -9.99 1.12
N THR A 122 -18.58 -8.66 1.07
CA THR A 122 -19.33 -7.78 0.15
C THR A 122 -18.74 -7.74 -1.26
N LEU A 123 -17.54 -8.31 -1.47
CA LEU A 123 -16.87 -8.30 -2.76
C LEU A 123 -17.38 -9.43 -3.67
N SER A 124 -17.62 -9.13 -4.95
CA SER A 124 -17.86 -10.14 -5.97
C SER A 124 -16.58 -10.95 -6.27
N ASP A 125 -16.74 -12.14 -6.85
CA ASP A 125 -15.61 -12.98 -7.25
C ASP A 125 -14.68 -12.24 -8.23
N ASP A 126 -15.23 -11.55 -9.21
CA ASP A 126 -14.46 -10.75 -10.17
C ASP A 126 -13.65 -9.63 -9.50
N GLU A 127 -14.21 -9.03 -8.46
CA GLU A 127 -13.51 -7.98 -7.70
C GLU A 127 -12.37 -8.58 -6.87
N VAL A 128 -12.60 -9.76 -6.26
CA VAL A 128 -11.55 -10.48 -5.53
C VAL A 128 -10.38 -10.81 -6.45
N GLU A 129 -10.65 -11.37 -7.63
CA GLU A 129 -9.58 -11.76 -8.57
C GLU A 129 -8.85 -10.54 -9.14
N ARG A 130 -9.54 -9.44 -9.42
CA ARG A 130 -8.89 -8.17 -9.84
C ARG A 130 -7.94 -7.63 -8.77
N ARG A 131 -8.40 -7.58 -7.50
CA ARG A 131 -7.56 -7.10 -6.39
C ARG A 131 -6.38 -8.02 -6.13
N LEU A 132 -6.59 -9.32 -6.28
CA LEU A 132 -5.54 -10.31 -6.14
C LEU A 132 -4.47 -10.15 -7.24
N ALA A 133 -4.89 -10.09 -8.49
CA ALA A 133 -3.98 -9.86 -9.62
C ALA A 133 -3.13 -8.61 -9.41
N HIS A 134 -3.76 -7.48 -9.06
CA HIS A 134 -3.05 -6.24 -8.76
C HIS A 134 -2.07 -6.38 -7.58
N ARG A 135 -2.44 -7.15 -6.54
CA ARG A 135 -1.54 -7.41 -5.40
C ARG A 135 -0.33 -8.25 -5.80
N MET A 136 -0.53 -9.24 -6.66
CA MET A 136 0.57 -10.08 -7.16
C MET A 136 1.51 -9.29 -8.07
N ASP A 137 0.97 -8.46 -8.98
CA ASP A 137 1.76 -7.59 -9.85
C ASP A 137 2.69 -6.65 -9.07
N ARG A 138 2.21 -6.10 -7.94
CA ARG A 138 3.02 -5.22 -7.07
C ARG A 138 4.28 -5.90 -6.54
N GLN A 139 4.27 -7.22 -6.35
CA GLN A 139 5.43 -7.96 -5.83
C GLN A 139 6.63 -7.90 -6.76
N GLU A 140 6.43 -7.57 -8.04
CA GLU A 140 7.50 -7.31 -8.99
C GLU A 140 8.49 -6.22 -8.51
N THR A 141 7.99 -5.29 -7.67
CA THR A 141 8.82 -4.26 -7.01
C THR A 141 10.00 -4.85 -6.26
N LEU A 142 9.84 -6.03 -5.63
CA LEU A 142 10.91 -6.68 -4.86
C LEU A 142 11.86 -7.56 -5.70
N THR A 143 11.55 -7.78 -6.98
CA THR A 143 12.29 -8.71 -7.85
C THR A 143 12.97 -8.07 -9.04
N LYS A 144 12.60 -6.83 -9.38
CA LYS A 144 13.21 -6.06 -10.49
C LYS A 144 14.69 -5.76 -10.24
N ALA A 145 15.42 -5.40 -11.29
CA ALA A 145 16.87 -5.11 -11.21
C ALA A 145 17.22 -3.98 -10.24
N THR A 146 16.31 -3.00 -10.07
CA THR A 146 16.45 -1.86 -9.15
C THR A 146 15.55 -2.05 -7.92
N ALA A 147 15.40 -3.29 -7.44
CA ALA A 147 14.56 -3.57 -6.28
C ALA A 147 15.02 -2.80 -5.04
N PRO A 148 14.09 -2.22 -4.25
CA PRO A 148 14.42 -1.52 -3.02
C PRO A 148 14.99 -2.48 -1.96
N HIS A 149 15.73 -1.94 -1.01
CA HIS A 149 16.01 -2.64 0.24
C HIS A 149 14.73 -2.66 1.08
N PHE A 150 14.15 -3.84 1.27
CA PHE A 150 12.89 -4.03 1.98
C PHE A 150 13.11 -4.64 3.36
N VAL A 151 12.58 -3.99 4.38
CA VAL A 151 12.60 -4.48 5.76
C VAL A 151 11.17 -4.61 6.26
N ALA A 152 10.75 -5.80 6.62
CA ALA A 152 9.46 -6.07 7.25
C ALA A 152 9.64 -6.46 8.72
N VAL A 153 8.81 -5.89 9.59
CA VAL A 153 8.59 -6.37 10.96
C VAL A 153 7.15 -6.90 11.03
N ILE A 154 7.01 -8.17 11.35
CA ILE A 154 5.74 -8.89 11.40
C ILE A 154 5.56 -9.42 12.82
N ALA A 155 4.41 -9.19 13.45
CA ALA A 155 4.13 -9.80 14.75
C ALA A 155 4.05 -11.32 14.64
N GLU A 156 4.67 -12.04 15.58
CA GLU A 156 4.65 -13.51 15.62
C GLU A 156 3.23 -14.07 15.58
N ALA A 157 2.28 -13.43 16.29
CA ALA A 157 0.87 -13.78 16.29
C ALA A 157 0.26 -13.92 14.88
N VAL A 158 0.78 -13.19 13.87
CA VAL A 158 0.33 -13.30 12.47
C VAL A 158 0.55 -14.70 11.94
N LEU A 159 1.68 -15.31 12.28
CA LEU A 159 2.08 -16.64 11.79
C LEU A 159 1.42 -17.77 12.59
N ARG A 160 1.00 -17.50 13.82
CA ARG A 160 0.34 -18.48 14.70
C ARG A 160 -1.19 -18.42 14.63
N ARG A 161 -1.76 -17.38 14.01
CA ARG A 161 -3.20 -17.20 13.88
C ARG A 161 -3.73 -17.95 12.66
N ALA A 162 -4.07 -19.24 12.85
CA ALA A 162 -4.79 -19.96 11.82
C ALA A 162 -5.81 -20.92 12.43
N ARG A 163 -6.93 -21.08 11.73
CA ARG A 163 -7.90 -22.13 11.96
C ARG A 163 -7.49 -23.40 11.18
N ALA A 164 -8.11 -24.52 11.52
CA ALA A 164 -7.79 -25.79 10.87
C ALA A 164 -7.94 -25.75 9.33
N ASP A 165 -8.95 -25.02 8.85
CA ASP A 165 -9.25 -24.83 7.42
C ASP A 165 -8.29 -23.83 6.71
N PHE A 166 -7.44 -23.14 7.47
CA PHE A 166 -6.47 -22.19 6.95
C PHE A 166 -5.00 -22.66 7.08
N ARG A 167 -4.82 -23.87 7.62
CA ARG A 167 -3.50 -24.44 7.95
C ARG A 167 -2.58 -24.53 6.74
N ASP A 168 -3.02 -25.11 5.63
CA ASP A 168 -2.22 -25.30 4.42
C ASP A 168 -1.82 -23.96 3.79
N ILE A 169 -2.74 -22.98 3.83
CA ILE A 169 -2.47 -21.61 3.34
C ILE A 169 -1.37 -20.96 4.17
N MET A 170 -1.44 -21.08 5.50
CA MET A 170 -0.43 -20.49 6.39
C MET A 170 0.91 -21.22 6.28
N ALA A 171 0.92 -22.54 6.20
CA ALA A 171 2.15 -23.31 5.98
C ALA A 171 2.85 -22.88 4.66
N GLY A 172 2.08 -22.75 3.57
CA GLY A 172 2.57 -22.23 2.29
C GLY A 172 3.09 -20.80 2.39
N GLN A 173 2.39 -19.96 3.13
CA GLN A 173 2.78 -18.56 3.37
C GLN A 173 4.10 -18.44 4.14
N ILE A 174 4.28 -19.21 5.22
CA ILE A 174 5.53 -19.19 6.00
C ILE A 174 6.71 -19.70 5.15
N LYS A 175 6.48 -20.75 4.35
CA LYS A 175 7.49 -21.25 3.41
C LYS A 175 7.89 -20.17 2.39
N GLN A 176 6.95 -19.39 1.89
CA GLN A 176 7.24 -18.25 1.02
C GLN A 176 8.08 -17.19 1.75
N LEU A 177 7.76 -16.86 3.00
CA LEU A 177 8.52 -15.88 3.80
C LEU A 177 9.97 -16.34 3.99
N THR A 178 10.21 -17.61 4.33
CA THR A 178 11.56 -18.16 4.48
C THR A 178 12.36 -18.09 3.18
N THR A 179 11.73 -18.41 2.04
CA THR A 179 12.36 -18.30 0.72
C THR A 179 12.70 -16.85 0.35
N LEU A 180 11.77 -15.92 0.59
CA LEU A 180 12.01 -14.50 0.31
C LEU A 180 13.08 -13.89 1.21
N ALA A 181 13.19 -14.33 2.45
CA ALA A 181 14.21 -13.88 3.39
C ALA A 181 15.64 -14.31 3.00
N GLU A 182 15.82 -15.23 2.07
CA GLU A 182 17.13 -15.56 1.50
C GLU A 182 17.64 -14.49 0.53
N ARG A 183 16.76 -13.66 -0.03
CA ARG A 183 17.16 -12.60 -0.95
C ARG A 183 17.95 -11.50 -0.24
N PRO A 184 19.01 -10.95 -0.87
CA PRO A 184 19.88 -9.96 -0.22
C PRO A 184 19.18 -8.62 0.06
N ASN A 185 18.14 -8.29 -0.69
CA ASN A 185 17.39 -7.05 -0.54
C ASN A 185 16.17 -7.17 0.39
N ILE A 186 15.85 -8.36 0.92
CA ILE A 186 14.68 -8.60 1.77
C ILE A 186 15.12 -9.04 3.16
N ASN A 187 14.73 -8.28 4.18
CA ASN A 187 14.92 -8.61 5.58
C ASN A 187 13.57 -8.73 6.28
N ILE A 188 13.31 -9.88 6.86
CA ILE A 188 12.09 -10.17 7.62
C ILE A 188 12.47 -10.37 9.06
N HIS A 189 11.83 -9.62 9.95
CA HIS A 189 12.00 -9.68 11.38
C HIS A 189 10.66 -10.01 12.03
N LEU A 190 10.66 -10.88 13.02
CA LEU A 190 9.49 -11.19 13.80
C LEU A 190 9.51 -10.39 15.11
N LEU A 191 8.39 -9.77 15.44
CA LEU A 191 8.16 -9.20 16.76
C LEU A 191 7.54 -10.30 17.63
N PRO A 192 8.25 -10.81 18.64
CA PRO A 192 7.80 -11.96 19.41
C PRO A 192 6.59 -11.61 20.30
N ASP A 193 5.76 -12.62 20.58
CA ASP A 193 4.53 -12.45 21.39
C ASP A 193 4.82 -12.04 22.85
N GLU A 194 6.04 -12.28 23.35
CA GLU A 194 6.48 -11.81 24.66
C GLU A 194 6.53 -10.28 24.75
N VAL A 195 6.70 -9.58 23.64
CA VAL A 195 6.61 -8.12 23.56
C VAL A 195 5.14 -7.71 23.51
N SER A 196 4.46 -7.82 24.65
CA SER A 196 3.01 -7.68 24.73
C SER A 196 2.53 -6.22 24.60
N MET A 197 3.37 -5.24 24.95
CA MET A 197 3.00 -3.81 24.92
C MET A 197 4.04 -3.02 24.14
N HIS A 198 3.66 -2.55 22.98
CA HIS A 198 4.53 -1.76 22.08
C HIS A 198 3.72 -0.74 21.27
N VAL A 199 4.38 0.29 20.76
CA VAL A 199 3.74 1.39 20.02
C VAL A 199 3.02 0.92 18.74
N GLY A 200 3.42 -0.20 18.16
CA GLY A 200 2.82 -0.78 16.96
C GLY A 200 1.41 -1.36 17.15
N LEU A 201 0.91 -1.50 18.39
CA LEU A 201 -0.47 -1.93 18.65
C LEU A 201 -1.52 -0.96 18.09
N THR A 202 -1.12 0.27 17.78
CA THR A 202 -2.02 1.27 17.15
C THR A 202 -2.36 0.97 15.71
N GLY A 203 -1.67 0.05 15.04
CA GLY A 203 -1.97 -0.39 13.69
C GLY A 203 -0.74 -0.54 12.77
N PRO A 204 -0.96 -1.03 11.55
CA PRO A 204 0.06 -1.18 10.55
C PRO A 204 0.48 0.18 9.97
N PHE A 205 1.72 0.25 9.48
CA PHE A 205 2.20 1.36 8.67
C PHE A 205 3.38 0.94 7.80
N SER A 206 3.58 1.67 6.71
CA SER A 206 4.71 1.47 5.81
C SER A 206 5.41 2.80 5.53
N LEU A 207 6.71 2.74 5.24
CA LEU A 207 7.56 3.89 4.95
C LEU A 207 8.32 3.60 3.66
N ALA A 208 8.33 4.54 2.72
CA ALA A 208 9.06 4.47 1.48
C ALA A 208 10.06 5.62 1.37
N ARG A 209 11.32 5.32 1.08
CA ARG A 209 12.34 6.32 0.78
C ARG A 209 12.43 6.50 -0.73
N LEU A 210 12.12 7.69 -1.19
CA LEU A 210 12.14 8.07 -2.59
C LEU A 210 13.58 8.29 -3.11
N PRO A 211 13.79 8.35 -4.44
CA PRO A 211 15.12 8.61 -5.03
C PRO A 211 15.72 9.97 -4.63
N ASP A 212 14.90 10.96 -4.34
CA ASP A 212 15.32 12.29 -3.83
C ASP A 212 15.66 12.29 -2.33
N HIS A 213 15.65 11.11 -1.70
CA HIS A 213 15.92 10.85 -0.29
C HIS A 213 14.82 11.25 0.69
N LYS A 214 13.71 11.77 0.24
CA LYS A 214 12.54 12.01 1.09
C LYS A 214 11.88 10.71 1.48
N TRP A 215 11.23 10.73 2.63
CA TRP A 215 10.38 9.65 3.09
C TRP A 215 8.91 10.03 2.94
N VAL A 216 8.12 9.05 2.59
CA VAL A 216 6.65 9.10 2.63
C VAL A 216 6.15 7.88 3.40
N ALA A 217 4.98 7.99 4.00
CA ALA A 217 4.40 6.91 4.76
C ALA A 217 2.99 6.59 4.29
N GLU A 218 2.53 5.40 4.65
CA GLU A 218 1.17 4.95 4.40
C GLU A 218 0.66 4.28 5.67
N MET A 219 -0.61 4.54 5.99
CA MET A 219 -1.35 3.90 7.08
C MET A 219 -2.71 3.46 6.58
N GLU A 220 -3.07 2.20 6.83
CA GLU A 220 -4.40 1.64 6.53
C GLU A 220 -5.31 1.67 7.77
N ASN A 221 -6.60 1.87 7.54
CA ASN A 221 -7.65 1.77 8.54
C ASN A 221 -8.94 1.18 7.93
N GLN A 222 -10.00 1.02 8.74
CA GLN A 222 -11.26 0.39 8.30
C GLN A 222 -12.02 1.19 7.23
N LEU A 223 -11.75 2.46 7.06
CA LEU A 223 -12.36 3.32 6.04
C LEU A 223 -11.50 3.45 4.77
N GLY A 224 -10.30 2.87 4.78
CA GLY A 224 -9.32 2.99 3.71
C GLY A 224 -7.94 3.24 4.28
N GLY A 225 -7.22 4.23 3.76
CA GLY A 225 -5.91 4.60 4.26
C GLY A 225 -5.55 6.03 3.88
N VAL A 226 -4.39 6.44 4.33
CA VAL A 226 -3.83 7.77 4.08
C VAL A 226 -2.36 7.65 3.72
N VAL A 227 -1.93 8.41 2.73
CA VAL A 227 -0.52 8.64 2.42
C VAL A 227 -0.09 9.93 3.11
N ILE A 228 1.04 9.90 3.77
CA ILE A 228 1.58 10.95 4.64
C ILE A 228 2.92 11.38 4.06
N ASP A 229 3.03 12.67 3.76
CA ASP A 229 4.20 13.32 3.16
C ASP A 229 4.71 14.54 3.96
N ARG A 230 4.02 14.89 5.07
CA ARG A 230 4.47 15.94 5.98
C ARG A 230 5.66 15.45 6.80
N ASP A 231 6.74 16.18 6.79
CA ASP A 231 7.99 15.81 7.46
C ASP A 231 7.79 15.46 8.95
N ASP A 232 7.06 16.27 9.72
CA ASP A 232 6.80 16.02 11.15
C ASP A 232 6.05 14.71 11.42
N ASP A 233 5.08 14.38 10.56
CA ASP A 233 4.26 13.17 10.69
C ASP A 233 5.10 11.93 10.27
N VAL A 234 5.89 12.07 9.21
CA VAL A 234 6.83 11.03 8.76
C VAL A 234 7.90 10.76 9.81
N ASP A 235 8.47 11.80 10.43
CA ASP A 235 9.45 11.67 11.52
C ASP A 235 8.85 10.96 12.73
N THR A 236 7.58 11.23 13.04
CA THR A 236 6.84 10.51 14.09
C THR A 236 6.75 9.01 13.76
N LEU A 237 6.37 8.64 12.53
CA LEU A 237 6.28 7.25 12.11
C LEU A 237 7.67 6.58 12.01
N MET A 238 8.70 7.34 11.63
CA MET A 238 10.07 6.85 11.65
C MET A 238 10.52 6.51 13.08
N SER A 239 10.22 7.36 14.04
CA SER A 239 10.51 7.10 15.46
C SER A 239 9.77 5.86 15.97
N ARG A 240 8.50 5.68 15.59
CA ARG A 240 7.73 4.47 15.91
C ARG A 240 8.31 3.22 15.25
N TRP A 241 8.80 3.35 14.02
CA TRP A 241 9.50 2.27 13.33
C TRP A 241 10.73 1.80 14.12
N GLU A 242 11.58 2.73 14.56
CA GLU A 242 12.78 2.38 15.31
C GLU A 242 12.42 1.69 16.65
N MET A 243 11.35 2.14 17.34
CA MET A 243 10.85 1.48 18.56
C MET A 243 10.41 0.04 18.28
N VAL A 244 9.56 -0.19 17.28
CA VAL A 244 9.07 -1.54 16.94
C VAL A 244 10.22 -2.41 16.42
N ARG A 245 11.12 -1.84 15.63
CA ARG A 245 12.25 -2.57 15.06
C ARG A 245 13.26 -3.02 16.12
N SER A 246 13.45 -2.23 17.21
CA SER A 246 14.35 -2.57 18.31
C SER A 246 13.86 -3.74 19.16
N GLU A 247 12.55 -3.97 19.20
CA GLU A 247 11.92 -5.08 19.93
C GLU A 247 11.84 -6.37 19.07
N ALA A 248 12.07 -6.27 17.77
CA ALA A 248 11.99 -7.41 16.86
C ALA A 248 13.25 -8.27 16.89
N LEU A 249 13.09 -9.57 16.71
CA LEU A 249 14.18 -10.53 16.66
C LEU A 249 15.18 -10.21 15.52
N PRO A 250 16.47 -10.50 15.72
CA PRO A 250 17.46 -10.52 14.65
C PRO A 250 17.02 -11.42 13.49
N ARG A 251 17.53 -11.13 12.27
CA ARG A 251 17.17 -11.87 11.04
C ARG A 251 17.26 -13.39 11.21
N GLN A 252 18.36 -13.90 11.74
CA GLN A 252 18.56 -15.35 11.89
C GLN A 252 17.56 -15.96 12.88
N GLN A 253 17.33 -15.32 14.02
CA GLN A 253 16.36 -15.80 15.00
C GLN A 253 14.94 -15.75 14.44
N SER A 254 14.60 -14.74 13.64
CA SER A 254 13.32 -14.68 12.93
C SER A 254 13.13 -15.82 11.94
N LEU A 255 14.19 -16.19 11.19
CA LEU A 255 14.16 -17.34 10.29
C LEU A 255 13.98 -18.66 11.05
N ASP A 256 14.68 -18.83 12.16
CA ASP A 256 14.60 -20.05 12.97
C ASP A 256 13.19 -20.18 13.58
N LEU A 257 12.61 -19.09 14.09
CA LEU A 257 11.24 -19.07 14.59
C LEU A 257 10.21 -19.36 13.47
N MET A 258 10.37 -18.82 12.26
CA MET A 258 9.51 -19.16 11.13
C MET A 258 9.55 -20.66 10.79
N LYS A 259 10.74 -21.28 10.83
CA LYS A 259 10.92 -22.73 10.61
C LYS A 259 10.27 -23.55 11.71
N GLU A 260 10.35 -23.11 12.95
CA GLU A 260 9.67 -23.75 14.08
C GLU A 260 8.15 -23.68 13.91
N VAL A 261 7.62 -22.48 13.63
CA VAL A 261 6.17 -22.27 13.48
C VAL A 261 5.62 -23.11 12.33
N VAL A 262 6.30 -23.21 11.18
CA VAL A 262 5.80 -24.04 10.06
C VAL A 262 5.64 -25.50 10.43
N THR A 263 6.47 -26.04 11.31
CA THR A 263 6.34 -27.45 11.78
C THR A 263 5.09 -27.68 12.61
N SER A 264 4.55 -26.64 13.25
CA SER A 264 3.28 -26.72 13.96
C SER A 264 2.05 -26.76 13.04
N TRP A 265 2.24 -26.43 11.75
CA TRP A 265 1.18 -26.43 10.73
C TRP A 265 1.20 -27.68 9.84
N THR A 266 2.28 -28.44 9.84
CA THR A 266 2.42 -29.74 9.12
C THR A 266 2.10 -30.89 10.06
#